data_499ca2da3027809073182b2100fc5a74
#
_entry.id   499ca2da3027809073182b2100fc5a74
#
_cell.length_a   1.000
_cell.length_b   1.000
_cell.length_c   1.000
_cell.angle_alpha   90.00
_cell.angle_beta   90.00
_cell.angle_gamma   90.00
#
_symmetry.space_group_name_H-M   'P 1'
#
loop_
_entity.id
_entity.type
_entity.pdbx_description
1 polymer ?
#
loop_
_entity_poly.entity_id
_entity_poly.type
_entity_poly.pdbx_seq_one_letter_code
_entity_poly.pdbx_strand_id
1 'polypeptide(L)'
;MRRHGHKHRLNLPCAFRKASLLVLLSTALLGPVVGTGCAQVPAQDSVSQQVQQLNVAMAQAEAQIEESQRQLSEMRRQLTALQVQMTGPQPNTQTPLSNIASSSSSSSTNTPETTAAEIQDLREHQTIQTSQIATHEQTKVESESKYRVKVTGLVLLNGFVNTKAVDMPSTPTVAIGGSGSTGASLRQTVLGFDANGPHLFGARSYADLRVDFDGNPQSSSAAGIYTGYYNGNATLLRLRTAHAGLEWDHTSAYFSLDRPLFSPDSPTSLAAVAMPPLAWSGNLWTWNPQLGVTHDLSFAGSHSLRLQAALMDVGDAPVSPVAATLTDPSILQPTASERSRWPGVETRIAVLGSKQDETGNHFGVGGYFAPHLTSFGGRFDSWAATADTRLRLPAHMEFTANFYRGLGLGGLGGGAYKDFVYRTDPGSTGYYFRPLEDAGGWAQLKEKFNERLELNAAFGIDNVFAKELRPYAVPAAGAYQNLARNHTYTGNVIYSPSAYLLFSLEYRHLDSFSVVGPSTGANVIGLAAGYKF
;
A
#
# COMPACT_ATOMS: atom_id res chain seq x y z
N MET A 1 -13.54 69.18 0.85
CA MET A 1 -12.83 68.92 2.11
C MET A 1 -11.96 67.69 1.90
N ARG A 2 -10.65 67.92 1.83
CA ARG A 2 -9.61 66.88 1.70
C ARG A 2 -9.37 66.20 3.04
N ARG A 3 -9.24 64.85 3.09
CA ARG A 3 -8.51 64.16 4.13
C ARG A 3 -7.65 63.05 3.55
N HIS A 4 -6.37 63.17 3.85
CA HIS A 4 -5.27 62.27 3.56
C HIS A 4 -5.42 60.90 4.26
N GLY A 5 -5.11 59.81 3.57
CA GLY A 5 -4.90 58.49 4.16
C GLY A 5 -3.43 58.11 4.11
N HIS A 6 -2.86 57.86 5.27
CA HIS A 6 -1.47 57.43 5.47
C HIS A 6 -1.25 56.01 4.99
N LYS A 7 -0.23 55.87 4.15
CA LYS A 7 0.42 54.57 3.84
C LYS A 7 1.45 54.25 4.92
N HIS A 8 1.23 53.22 5.70
CA HIS A 8 2.30 52.61 6.49
C HIS A 8 2.96 51.51 5.65
N ARG A 9 4.18 51.78 5.20
CA ARG A 9 5.13 50.75 4.75
C ARG A 9 5.86 50.24 5.98
N LEU A 10 5.74 48.99 6.31
CA LEU A 10 6.63 48.27 7.21
C LEU A 10 7.75 47.64 6.39
N ASN A 11 8.91 48.27 6.48
CA ASN A 11 10.19 47.68 6.05
C ASN A 11 10.63 46.69 7.14
N LEU A 12 10.76 45.41 6.82
CA LEU A 12 11.55 44.48 7.61
C LEU A 12 12.87 44.17 6.89
N PRO A 13 14.00 44.14 7.61
CA PRO A 13 15.31 44.02 6.98
C PRO A 13 15.64 42.58 6.58
N CYS A 14 16.19 42.49 5.39
CA CYS A 14 16.85 41.35 4.82
C CYS A 14 18.13 41.02 5.62
N ALA A 15 18.19 39.94 6.36
CA ALA A 15 19.44 39.36 6.85
C ALA A 15 19.27 37.88 7.18
N PHE A 16 19.44 37.00 6.14
CA PHE A 16 19.97 35.68 6.39
C PHE A 16 21.04 35.36 5.35
N ARG A 17 22.28 35.49 5.82
CA ARG A 17 23.48 35.13 5.09
C ARG A 17 23.66 33.62 5.07
N LYS A 18 23.83 33.11 3.85
CA LYS A 18 24.67 31.99 3.40
C LYS A 18 25.24 31.08 4.50
N ALA A 19 24.72 29.88 4.61
CA ALA A 19 25.46 28.73 5.07
C ALA A 19 25.67 27.80 3.85
N SER A 20 26.88 27.83 3.30
CA SER A 20 27.35 26.92 2.25
C SER A 20 27.65 25.58 2.89
N LEU A 21 26.88 24.56 2.57
CA LEU A 21 27.24 23.18 2.85
C LEU A 21 27.88 22.60 1.56
N LEU A 22 29.20 22.47 1.59
CA LEU A 22 30.00 21.82 0.58
C LEU A 22 29.75 20.32 0.68
N VAL A 23 29.05 19.72 -0.29
CA VAL A 23 29.08 18.29 -0.53
C VAL A 23 30.01 18.05 -1.71
N LEU A 24 31.18 17.54 -1.40
CA LEU A 24 32.16 17.00 -2.36
C LEU A 24 31.59 15.72 -2.95
N LEU A 25 31.15 15.78 -4.21
CA LEU A 25 30.91 14.60 -5.04
C LEU A 25 32.10 14.45 -5.98
N SER A 26 32.93 13.45 -5.74
CA SER A 26 34.05 13.04 -6.57
C SER A 26 33.54 12.51 -7.91
N THR A 27 33.84 13.24 -8.97
CA THR A 27 33.68 12.84 -10.38
C THR A 27 34.78 11.85 -10.75
N ALA A 28 34.43 10.62 -11.07
CA ALA A 28 35.33 9.69 -11.77
C ALA A 28 35.05 9.70 -13.26
N LEU A 29 36.10 10.03 -14.00
CA LEU A 29 36.34 10.01 -15.42
C LEU A 29 35.65 8.88 -16.21
N LEU A 30 35.01 9.26 -17.30
CA LEU A 30 34.86 8.42 -18.50
C LEU A 30 35.19 9.27 -19.72
N GLY A 31 36.31 8.96 -20.36
CA GLY A 31 36.76 9.55 -21.60
C GLY A 31 36.01 8.95 -22.81
N PRO A 32 35.92 9.68 -23.93
CA PRO A 32 35.25 9.20 -25.11
C PRO A 32 36.20 8.37 -25.98
N VAL A 33 35.77 7.15 -26.32
CA VAL A 33 36.38 6.38 -27.42
C VAL A 33 35.48 6.50 -28.64
N VAL A 34 35.95 7.26 -29.60
CA VAL A 34 35.45 7.27 -30.98
C VAL A 34 36.09 6.09 -31.70
N GLY A 35 35.30 5.17 -32.19
CA GLY A 35 35.74 4.06 -33.03
C GLY A 35 34.70 3.77 -34.11
N THR A 36 34.90 4.34 -35.30
CA THR A 36 34.23 3.93 -36.53
C THR A 36 34.78 2.59 -37.00
N GLY A 37 33.94 1.58 -37.13
CA GLY A 37 34.29 0.30 -37.71
C GLY A 37 33.06 -0.42 -38.23
N CYS A 38 32.76 -0.33 -39.51
CA CYS A 38 31.87 -1.21 -40.22
C CYS A 38 32.45 -2.65 -40.22
N ALA A 39 31.79 -3.61 -39.64
CA ALA A 39 32.07 -5.03 -39.86
C ALA A 39 30.74 -5.77 -40.07
N GLN A 40 30.64 -6.36 -41.25
CA GLN A 40 29.61 -7.31 -41.65
C GLN A 40 29.66 -8.55 -40.74
N VAL A 41 28.50 -8.97 -40.24
CA VAL A 41 28.30 -10.16 -39.42
C VAL A 41 27.84 -11.31 -40.33
N PRO A 42 28.46 -12.48 -40.28
CA PRO A 42 27.87 -13.71 -40.81
C PRO A 42 26.90 -14.30 -39.78
N ALA A 43 25.62 -14.15 -40.03
CA ALA A 43 24.55 -14.49 -39.09
C ALA A 43 24.14 -15.99 -39.06
N GLN A 44 24.93 -16.91 -39.58
CA GLN A 44 24.55 -18.34 -39.67
C GLN A 44 25.30 -19.27 -38.71
N ASP A 45 26.47 -18.92 -38.21
CA ASP A 45 27.25 -19.80 -37.33
C ASP A 45 26.88 -19.66 -35.84
N SER A 46 26.21 -18.59 -35.44
CA SER A 46 25.83 -18.38 -34.04
C SER A 46 24.59 -19.21 -33.61
N VAL A 47 23.67 -19.47 -34.51
CA VAL A 47 22.42 -20.19 -34.19
C VAL A 47 22.72 -21.69 -34.03
N SER A 48 23.59 -22.27 -34.85
CA SER A 48 23.98 -23.68 -34.71
C SER A 48 24.78 -23.95 -33.43
N GLN A 49 25.62 -23.02 -33.00
CA GLN A 49 26.32 -23.10 -31.71
C GLN A 49 25.35 -22.98 -30.52
N GLN A 50 24.37 -22.11 -30.60
CA GLN A 50 23.35 -21.97 -29.55
C GLN A 50 22.46 -23.23 -29.44
N VAL A 51 22.08 -23.81 -30.55
CA VAL A 51 21.32 -25.09 -30.58
C VAL A 51 22.14 -26.23 -29.98
N GLN A 52 23.44 -26.32 -30.29
CA GLN A 52 24.31 -27.31 -29.66
C GLN A 52 24.46 -27.12 -28.17
N GLN A 53 24.65 -25.86 -27.69
CA GLN A 53 24.70 -25.58 -26.26
C GLN A 53 23.38 -25.91 -25.55
N LEU A 54 22.25 -25.63 -26.18
CA LEU A 54 20.94 -25.96 -25.63
C LEU A 54 20.74 -27.49 -25.52
N ASN A 55 21.16 -28.26 -26.52
CA ASN A 55 21.08 -29.74 -26.49
C ASN A 55 21.98 -30.35 -25.41
N VAL A 56 23.17 -29.81 -25.19
CA VAL A 56 24.07 -30.24 -24.10
C VAL A 56 23.45 -29.89 -22.74
N ALA A 57 22.86 -28.70 -22.57
CA ALA A 57 22.19 -28.30 -21.33
C ALA A 57 20.94 -29.18 -21.05
N MET A 58 20.17 -29.52 -22.07
CA MET A 58 19.05 -30.48 -21.93
C MET A 58 19.50 -31.86 -21.49
N ALA A 59 20.55 -32.41 -22.08
CA ALA A 59 21.09 -33.72 -21.69
C ALA A 59 21.65 -33.71 -20.23
N GLN A 60 22.23 -32.59 -19.80
CA GLN A 60 22.66 -32.44 -18.40
C GLN A 60 21.47 -32.36 -17.44
N ALA A 61 20.41 -31.66 -17.80
CA ALA A 61 19.20 -31.59 -17.00
C ALA A 61 18.49 -32.94 -16.86
N GLU A 62 18.41 -33.72 -17.97
CA GLU A 62 17.86 -35.09 -17.95
C GLU A 62 18.65 -36.00 -17.02
N ALA A 63 19.98 -35.98 -17.08
CA ALA A 63 20.85 -36.76 -16.18
C ALA A 63 20.65 -36.37 -14.69
N GLN A 64 20.43 -35.11 -14.41
CA GLN A 64 20.17 -34.61 -13.07
C GLN A 64 18.80 -35.05 -12.54
N ILE A 65 17.79 -35.11 -13.40
CA ILE A 65 16.46 -35.61 -13.07
C ILE A 65 16.51 -37.12 -12.74
N GLU A 66 17.23 -37.91 -13.54
CA GLU A 66 17.39 -39.35 -13.28
C GLU A 66 18.10 -39.62 -11.94
N GLU A 67 19.15 -38.86 -11.63
CA GLU A 67 19.86 -38.97 -10.35
C GLU A 67 18.96 -38.62 -9.16
N SER A 68 18.17 -37.55 -9.29
CA SER A 68 17.20 -37.15 -8.25
C SER A 68 16.11 -38.21 -8.04
N GLN A 69 15.65 -38.86 -9.10
CA GLN A 69 14.69 -39.96 -9.01
C GLN A 69 15.29 -41.21 -8.33
N ARG A 70 16.55 -41.51 -8.57
CA ARG A 70 17.27 -42.58 -7.84
C ARG A 70 17.36 -42.29 -6.36
N GLN A 71 17.75 -41.09 -5.97
CA GLN A 71 17.82 -40.66 -4.57
C GLN A 71 16.46 -40.72 -3.86
N LEU A 72 15.38 -40.31 -4.53
CA LEU A 72 14.01 -40.42 -4.01
C LEU A 72 13.57 -41.89 -3.83
N SER A 73 13.94 -42.76 -4.73
CA SER A 73 13.62 -44.18 -4.61
C SER A 73 14.36 -44.86 -3.47
N GLU A 74 15.61 -44.45 -3.23
CA GLU A 74 16.42 -44.97 -2.12
C GLU A 74 15.89 -44.47 -0.76
N MET A 75 15.52 -43.19 -0.66
CA MET A 75 14.90 -42.67 0.55
C MET A 75 13.54 -43.34 0.87
N ARG A 76 12.75 -43.66 -0.15
CA ARG A 76 11.50 -44.42 0.05
C ARG A 76 11.77 -45.82 0.57
N ARG A 77 12.81 -46.51 0.06
CA ARG A 77 13.23 -47.83 0.58
C ARG A 77 13.65 -47.76 2.04
N GLN A 78 14.44 -46.74 2.41
CA GLN A 78 14.91 -46.55 3.79
C GLN A 78 13.72 -46.24 4.72
N LEU A 79 12.76 -45.43 4.29
CA LEU A 79 11.54 -45.17 5.05
C LEU A 79 10.70 -46.43 5.25
N THR A 80 10.54 -47.25 4.21
CA THR A 80 9.80 -48.51 4.33
C THR A 80 10.52 -49.50 5.26
N ALA A 81 11.87 -49.57 5.21
CA ALA A 81 12.65 -50.41 6.11
C ALA A 81 12.53 -49.98 7.58
N LEU A 82 12.54 -48.66 7.84
CA LEU A 82 12.30 -48.10 9.18
C LEU A 82 10.86 -48.35 9.69
N GLN A 83 9.87 -48.24 8.81
CA GLN A 83 8.49 -48.57 9.13
C GLN A 83 8.26 -50.03 9.49
N VAL A 84 8.94 -50.96 8.78
CA VAL A 84 8.93 -52.38 9.11
C VAL A 84 9.63 -52.68 10.43
N GLN A 85 10.72 -51.96 10.75
CA GLN A 85 11.39 -52.09 12.06
C GLN A 85 10.52 -51.57 13.22
N MET A 86 9.68 -50.55 13.01
CA MET A 86 8.76 -50.03 14.02
C MET A 86 7.51 -50.90 14.19
N THR A 87 7.18 -51.76 13.22
CA THR A 87 5.99 -52.63 13.23
C THR A 87 6.30 -54.10 13.57
N GLY A 88 7.55 -54.41 13.95
CA GLY A 88 7.97 -55.78 14.34
C GLY A 88 7.26 -56.22 15.62
N PRO A 89 6.86 -57.49 15.75
CA PRO A 89 6.08 -57.98 16.90
C PRO A 89 6.92 -58.00 18.18
N GLN A 90 6.41 -57.36 19.22
CA GLN A 90 6.93 -57.51 20.58
C GLN A 90 6.65 -58.93 21.11
N PRO A 91 7.65 -59.65 21.67
CA PRO A 91 7.38 -60.90 22.34
C PRO A 91 6.68 -60.65 23.70
N ASN A 92 5.52 -61.30 23.84
CA ASN A 92 4.82 -61.47 25.08
C ASN A 92 5.71 -62.15 26.14
N THR A 93 5.94 -61.52 27.27
CA THR A 93 6.32 -62.24 28.49
C THR A 93 5.41 -61.81 29.61
N GLN A 94 4.48 -62.70 29.90
CA GLN A 94 3.70 -62.70 31.17
C GLN A 94 4.59 -63.25 32.27
N THR A 95 4.60 -62.64 33.42
CA THR A 95 4.36 -63.30 34.74
C THR A 95 4.40 -62.27 35.89
N PRO A 96 3.84 -62.62 37.08
CA PRO A 96 2.94 -61.74 37.79
C PRO A 96 3.34 -61.40 39.25
N LEU A 97 2.54 -60.54 39.90
CA LEU A 97 2.35 -60.36 41.36
C LEU A 97 3.41 -59.65 42.20
N SER A 98 3.09 -58.51 42.77
CA SER A 98 2.52 -58.37 44.13
C SER A 98 2.45 -56.92 44.57
N ASN A 99 1.31 -56.56 45.08
CA ASN A 99 0.95 -55.61 46.15
C ASN A 99 2.02 -54.68 46.70
N ILE A 100 1.67 -53.38 46.79
CA ILE A 100 1.44 -52.70 48.09
C ILE A 100 0.77 -51.36 47.82
N ALA A 101 -0.16 -51.07 48.72
CA ALA A 101 -1.22 -50.11 48.75
C ALA A 101 -0.83 -48.64 48.96
N SER A 102 -1.79 -47.80 48.58
CA SER A 102 -2.27 -46.58 49.25
C SER A 102 -1.53 -45.28 48.98
N SER A 103 -2.12 -44.37 48.25
CA SER A 103 -2.98 -43.32 48.82
C SER A 103 -3.40 -42.28 47.78
N SER A 104 -4.67 -41.98 47.84
CA SER A 104 -5.44 -40.76 47.56
C SER A 104 -5.46 -40.24 46.09
N SER A 105 -6.44 -40.68 45.36
CA SER A 105 -7.62 -40.02 44.80
C SER A 105 -7.62 -38.50 44.66
N SER A 106 -7.58 -38.06 43.42
CA SER A 106 -8.51 -37.08 42.93
C SER A 106 -8.91 -37.47 41.50
N SER A 107 -10.04 -38.09 41.40
CA SER A 107 -10.73 -38.42 40.16
C SER A 107 -11.28 -37.14 39.53
N SER A 108 -10.64 -36.62 38.49
CA SER A 108 -11.33 -35.81 37.52
C SER A 108 -11.85 -36.76 36.43
N THR A 109 -13.13 -37.00 36.45
CA THR A 109 -13.90 -37.71 35.43
C THR A 109 -13.86 -36.87 34.17
N ASN A 110 -12.85 -37.10 33.34
CA ASN A 110 -12.87 -36.60 31.95
C ASN A 110 -13.85 -37.48 31.18
N THR A 111 -14.99 -36.91 30.85
CA THR A 111 -15.99 -37.51 29.95
C THR A 111 -15.35 -37.76 28.58
N PRO A 112 -15.63 -38.88 27.89
CA PRO A 112 -15.04 -39.17 26.55
C PRO A 112 -15.27 -38.09 25.51
N GLU A 113 -16.29 -37.25 25.68
CA GLU A 113 -16.59 -36.11 24.78
C GLU A 113 -15.59 -34.94 24.91
N THR A 114 -15.07 -34.67 26.11
CA THR A 114 -14.07 -33.62 26.31
C THR A 114 -12.72 -33.99 25.70
N THR A 115 -12.32 -35.25 25.82
CA THR A 115 -11.06 -35.76 25.23
C THR A 115 -11.14 -35.81 23.70
N ALA A 116 -12.29 -36.11 23.11
CA ALA A 116 -12.52 -36.07 21.68
C ALA A 116 -12.46 -34.63 21.13
N ALA A 117 -13.00 -33.65 21.85
CA ALA A 117 -12.94 -32.24 21.50
C ALA A 117 -11.52 -31.70 21.60
N GLU A 118 -10.76 -32.04 22.63
CA GLU A 118 -9.34 -31.66 22.78
C GLU A 118 -8.46 -32.27 21.68
N ILE A 119 -8.70 -33.53 21.32
CA ILE A 119 -7.98 -34.18 20.19
C ILE A 119 -8.34 -33.52 18.86
N GLN A 120 -9.55 -33.07 18.68
CA GLN A 120 -9.99 -32.40 17.49
C GLN A 120 -9.37 -31.00 17.38
N ASP A 121 -9.29 -30.29 18.48
CA ASP A 121 -8.64 -28.98 18.59
C ASP A 121 -7.12 -29.08 18.34
N LEU A 122 -6.45 -30.08 18.94
CA LEU A 122 -5.03 -30.38 18.67
C LEU A 122 -4.76 -30.74 17.20
N ARG A 123 -5.64 -31.50 16.56
CA ARG A 123 -5.53 -31.80 15.12
C ARG A 123 -5.72 -30.58 14.26
N GLU A 124 -6.62 -29.70 14.64
CA GLU A 124 -6.86 -28.44 13.95
C GLU A 124 -5.67 -27.49 14.08
N HIS A 125 -5.11 -27.34 15.27
CA HIS A 125 -3.86 -26.62 15.51
C HIS A 125 -2.69 -27.20 14.72
N GLN A 126 -2.57 -28.52 14.66
CA GLN A 126 -1.52 -29.20 13.89
C GLN A 126 -1.71 -28.99 12.38
N THR A 127 -2.96 -28.95 11.91
CA THR A 127 -3.27 -28.64 10.50
C THR A 127 -2.93 -27.19 10.15
N ILE A 128 -3.21 -26.26 11.06
CA ILE A 128 -2.85 -24.84 10.90
C ILE A 128 -1.32 -24.68 10.89
N GLN A 129 -0.59 -25.30 11.80
CA GLN A 129 0.86 -25.27 11.83
C GLN A 129 1.47 -25.94 10.58
N THR A 130 0.94 -27.08 10.16
CA THR A 130 1.40 -27.77 8.94
C THR A 130 1.12 -26.93 7.69
N SER A 131 -0.01 -26.23 7.64
CA SER A 131 -0.33 -25.32 6.55
C SER A 131 0.58 -24.07 6.56
N GLN A 132 0.94 -23.56 7.73
CA GLN A 132 1.90 -22.47 7.86
C GLN A 132 3.31 -22.91 7.41
N ILE A 133 3.74 -24.11 7.79
CA ILE A 133 5.02 -24.70 7.36
C ILE A 133 4.99 -24.95 5.84
N ALA A 134 3.91 -25.51 5.30
CA ALA A 134 3.74 -25.70 3.86
C ALA A 134 3.70 -24.37 3.08
N THR A 135 3.13 -23.31 3.67
CA THR A 135 3.18 -21.95 3.09
C THR A 135 4.62 -21.43 3.06
N HIS A 136 5.40 -21.69 4.10
CA HIS A 136 6.83 -21.33 4.12
C HIS A 136 7.67 -22.14 3.14
N GLU A 137 7.28 -23.39 2.84
CA GLU A 137 8.00 -24.24 1.89
C GLU A 137 7.56 -24.03 0.43
N GLN A 138 6.26 -23.82 0.17
CA GLN A 138 5.74 -23.56 -1.18
C GLN A 138 6.09 -22.17 -1.74
N THR A 139 6.50 -21.23 -0.89
CA THR A 139 6.96 -19.90 -1.33
C THR A 139 8.43 -19.87 -1.78
N LYS A 140 9.12 -21.00 -1.78
CA LYS A 140 10.44 -21.12 -2.41
C LYS A 140 10.26 -21.37 -3.91
N VAL A 141 10.17 -20.30 -4.69
CA VAL A 141 10.63 -20.38 -6.08
C VAL A 141 12.15 -20.51 -5.99
N GLU A 142 12.66 -21.74 -6.14
CA GLU A 142 14.08 -21.98 -6.33
C GLU A 142 14.46 -21.37 -7.69
N SER A 143 14.78 -20.06 -7.68
CA SER A 143 15.52 -19.49 -8.78
C SER A 143 16.96 -20.00 -8.66
N GLU A 144 17.65 -20.24 -9.77
CA GLU A 144 19.10 -20.51 -9.82
C GLU A 144 19.91 -19.35 -9.18
N SER A 145 19.24 -18.26 -8.83
CA SER A 145 19.79 -17.14 -8.11
C SER A 145 20.17 -17.55 -6.67
N LYS A 146 21.36 -17.20 -6.27
CA LYS A 146 21.85 -17.30 -4.89
C LYS A 146 20.94 -16.60 -3.87
N TYR A 147 20.08 -15.69 -4.33
CA TYR A 147 19.18 -14.87 -3.54
C TYR A 147 17.74 -15.29 -3.78
N ARG A 148 17.03 -15.55 -2.68
CA ARG A 148 15.66 -16.06 -2.72
C ARG A 148 14.67 -14.94 -3.06
N VAL A 149 13.78 -15.20 -4.01
CA VAL A 149 12.62 -14.37 -4.31
C VAL A 149 11.39 -15.10 -3.80
N LYS A 150 10.63 -14.45 -2.93
CA LYS A 150 9.36 -14.94 -2.42
C LYS A 150 8.23 -14.33 -3.25
N VAL A 151 7.34 -15.16 -3.77
CA VAL A 151 6.10 -14.73 -4.42
C VAL A 151 4.97 -14.83 -3.41
N THR A 152 4.17 -13.78 -3.31
CA THR A 152 3.00 -13.70 -2.42
C THR A 152 1.82 -13.16 -3.20
N GLY A 153 0.61 -13.41 -2.74
CA GLY A 153 -0.56 -12.85 -3.41
C GLY A 153 -1.85 -12.98 -2.62
N LEU A 154 -2.82 -12.20 -3.08
CA LEU A 154 -4.20 -12.24 -2.61
C LEU A 154 -5.10 -12.22 -3.85
N VAL A 155 -5.62 -13.37 -4.28
CA VAL A 155 -6.70 -13.41 -5.26
C VAL A 155 -7.98 -12.99 -4.55
N LEU A 156 -8.62 -11.93 -5.02
CA LEU A 156 -9.70 -11.27 -4.30
C LEU A 156 -10.91 -11.03 -5.20
N LEU A 157 -12.03 -11.68 -4.88
CA LEU A 157 -13.34 -11.40 -5.45
C LEU A 157 -14.07 -10.40 -4.55
N ASN A 158 -14.47 -9.27 -5.11
CA ASN A 158 -15.28 -8.24 -4.43
C ASN A 158 -16.64 -8.15 -5.09
N GLY A 159 -17.71 -8.37 -4.33
CA GLY A 159 -19.08 -8.02 -4.70
C GLY A 159 -19.48 -6.70 -4.05
N PHE A 160 -20.32 -5.91 -4.73
CA PHE A 160 -20.77 -4.63 -4.19
C PHE A 160 -22.23 -4.33 -4.54
N VAL A 161 -22.89 -3.62 -3.64
CA VAL A 161 -24.22 -3.01 -3.85
C VAL A 161 -24.13 -1.56 -3.41
N ASN A 162 -24.29 -0.63 -4.35
CA ASN A 162 -24.36 0.80 -4.10
C ASN A 162 -25.84 1.24 -4.15
N THR A 163 -26.34 1.85 -3.10
CA THR A 163 -27.76 2.27 -3.04
C THR A 163 -28.07 3.46 -3.93
N LYS A 164 -27.05 4.28 -4.23
CA LYS A 164 -27.11 5.41 -5.17
C LYS A 164 -25.85 5.42 -6.04
N ALA A 165 -25.83 6.26 -7.06
CA ALA A 165 -24.68 6.40 -7.91
C ALA A 165 -23.48 6.95 -7.13
N VAL A 166 -22.31 6.38 -7.42
CA VAL A 166 -21.00 6.71 -6.86
C VAL A 166 -20.02 6.90 -8.00
N ASP A 167 -18.89 7.51 -7.71
CA ASP A 167 -17.82 7.79 -8.68
C ASP A 167 -17.23 6.54 -9.32
N MET A 168 -16.93 5.53 -8.52
CA MET A 168 -16.38 4.25 -8.95
C MET A 168 -17.16 3.10 -8.31
N PRO A 169 -17.96 2.34 -9.06
CA PRO A 169 -18.86 1.34 -8.50
C PRO A 169 -18.18 0.27 -7.62
N SER A 170 -17.01 -0.24 -8.03
CA SER A 170 -16.27 -1.30 -7.30
C SER A 170 -15.44 -0.77 -6.12
N THR A 171 -15.04 0.51 -6.15
CA THR A 171 -14.18 1.15 -5.15
C THR A 171 -14.66 2.57 -4.87
N PRO A 172 -15.92 2.74 -4.39
CA PRO A 172 -16.53 4.05 -4.26
C PRO A 172 -15.84 4.93 -3.23
N THR A 173 -15.63 6.21 -3.60
CA THR A 173 -15.04 7.22 -2.74
C THR A 173 -15.92 8.45 -2.58
N VAL A 174 -16.78 8.78 -3.58
CA VAL A 174 -17.68 9.93 -3.58
C VAL A 174 -19.10 9.51 -3.98
N ALA A 175 -20.08 9.97 -3.24
CA ALA A 175 -21.48 9.86 -3.61
C ALA A 175 -21.85 10.97 -4.62
N ILE A 176 -22.38 10.61 -5.79
CA ILE A 176 -22.71 11.56 -6.85
C ILE A 176 -24.22 11.71 -7.09
N GLY A 177 -25.05 10.90 -6.42
CA GLY A 177 -26.51 10.88 -6.62
C GLY A 177 -26.93 10.16 -7.90
N GLY A 178 -28.22 9.81 -8.00
CA GLY A 178 -28.76 9.00 -9.09
C GLY A 178 -28.97 7.55 -8.70
N SER A 179 -29.18 6.67 -9.70
CA SER A 179 -29.50 5.26 -9.49
C SER A 179 -28.29 4.48 -8.99
N GLY A 180 -28.52 3.54 -8.08
CA GLY A 180 -27.50 2.64 -7.55
C GLY A 180 -27.00 1.61 -8.57
N SER A 181 -26.03 0.81 -8.13
CA SER A 181 -25.43 -0.24 -8.95
C SER A 181 -25.08 -1.48 -8.11
N THR A 182 -25.03 -2.64 -8.76
CA THR A 182 -24.62 -3.91 -8.16
C THR A 182 -23.67 -4.62 -9.12
N GLY A 183 -22.62 -5.22 -8.60
CA GLY A 183 -21.64 -5.93 -9.43
C GLY A 183 -20.63 -6.70 -8.64
N ALA A 184 -19.66 -7.27 -9.35
CA ALA A 184 -18.51 -7.95 -8.77
C ALA A 184 -17.25 -7.68 -9.60
N SER A 185 -16.08 -7.79 -8.96
CA SER A 185 -14.79 -7.53 -9.58
C SER A 185 -13.69 -8.37 -8.96
N LEU A 186 -12.70 -8.77 -9.78
CA LEU A 186 -11.44 -9.39 -9.35
C LEU A 186 -10.25 -8.41 -9.44
N ARG A 187 -10.49 -7.15 -9.83
CA ARG A 187 -9.44 -6.16 -10.11
C ARG A 187 -8.60 -5.82 -8.88
N GLN A 188 -9.14 -6.02 -7.69
CA GLN A 188 -8.43 -5.77 -6.43
C GLN A 188 -7.49 -6.91 -6.00
N THR A 189 -7.30 -7.93 -6.84
CA THR A 189 -6.28 -8.98 -6.67
C THR A 189 -4.90 -8.33 -6.64
N VAL A 190 -4.07 -8.76 -5.68
CA VAL A 190 -2.70 -8.24 -5.47
C VAL A 190 -1.70 -9.37 -5.65
N LEU A 191 -0.63 -9.11 -6.39
CA LEU A 191 0.54 -9.98 -6.49
C LEU A 191 1.75 -9.25 -5.90
N GLY A 192 2.58 -9.99 -5.19
CA GLY A 192 3.75 -9.47 -4.52
C GLY A 192 5.00 -10.30 -4.78
N PHE A 193 6.14 -9.61 -4.83
CA PHE A 193 7.46 -10.20 -4.97
C PHE A 193 8.36 -9.58 -3.89
N ASP A 194 9.00 -10.42 -3.07
CA ASP A 194 9.94 -9.99 -2.04
C ASP A 194 11.30 -10.63 -2.30
N ALA A 195 12.36 -9.85 -2.36
CA ALA A 195 13.71 -10.31 -2.60
C ALA A 195 14.65 -9.80 -1.50
N ASN A 196 15.49 -10.69 -0.98
CA ASN A 196 16.60 -10.34 -0.10
C ASN A 196 17.90 -10.53 -0.89
N GLY A 197 18.71 -9.49 -0.97
CA GLY A 197 19.95 -9.49 -1.70
C GLY A 197 21.19 -9.73 -0.80
N PRO A 198 22.38 -9.49 -1.35
CA PRO A 198 23.64 -9.59 -0.59
C PRO A 198 23.77 -8.51 0.47
N HIS A 199 24.67 -8.73 1.42
CA HIS A 199 25.13 -7.65 2.29
C HIS A 199 26.02 -6.70 1.48
N LEU A 200 25.63 -5.42 1.46
CA LEU A 200 26.35 -4.34 0.79
C LEU A 200 26.67 -3.25 1.81
N PHE A 201 27.92 -2.81 1.85
CA PHE A 201 28.36 -1.75 2.79
C PHE A 201 28.01 -2.03 4.26
N GLY A 202 27.99 -3.31 4.66
CA GLY A 202 27.60 -3.72 6.02
C GLY A 202 26.10 -3.76 6.28
N ALA A 203 25.27 -3.44 5.29
CA ALA A 203 23.81 -3.48 5.37
C ALA A 203 23.24 -4.71 4.65
N ARG A 204 22.07 -5.13 5.04
CA ARG A 204 21.24 -6.09 4.30
C ARG A 204 20.52 -5.35 3.17
N SER A 205 20.65 -5.82 1.93
CA SER A 205 19.89 -5.27 0.81
C SER A 205 18.58 -6.03 0.63
N TYR A 206 17.53 -5.31 0.26
CA TYR A 206 16.21 -5.86 -0.01
C TYR A 206 15.51 -5.13 -1.16
N ALA A 207 14.55 -5.81 -1.77
CA ALA A 207 13.61 -5.19 -2.69
C ALA A 207 12.26 -5.89 -2.58
N ASP A 208 11.18 -5.14 -2.71
CA ASP A 208 9.83 -5.69 -2.84
C ASP A 208 9.00 -4.91 -3.87
N LEU A 209 8.00 -5.58 -4.40
CA LEU A 209 7.10 -5.07 -5.42
C LEU A 209 5.70 -5.59 -5.18
N ARG A 210 4.70 -4.71 -5.28
CA ARG A 210 3.27 -5.07 -5.23
C ARG A 210 2.56 -4.49 -6.45
N VAL A 211 1.76 -5.33 -7.11
CA VAL A 211 0.95 -4.95 -8.27
C VAL A 211 -0.50 -5.38 -8.07
N ASP A 212 -1.42 -4.65 -8.67
CA ASP A 212 -2.83 -5.04 -8.77
C ASP A 212 -3.35 -4.88 -10.20
N PHE A 213 -4.62 -5.22 -10.43
CA PHE A 213 -5.27 -5.15 -11.73
C PHE A 213 -6.30 -4.01 -11.82
N ASP A 214 -6.19 -3.01 -10.94
CA ASP A 214 -7.10 -1.85 -10.89
C ASP A 214 -6.60 -0.65 -11.70
N GLY A 215 -5.61 -0.85 -12.57
CA GLY A 215 -5.21 0.14 -13.57
C GLY A 215 -6.43 0.50 -14.45
N ASN A 216 -6.63 1.80 -14.69
CA ASN A 216 -7.73 2.26 -15.53
C ASN A 216 -7.26 2.32 -16.99
N PRO A 217 -7.85 1.55 -17.91
CA PRO A 217 -7.59 1.75 -19.34
C PRO A 217 -8.06 3.17 -19.69
N GLN A 218 -7.17 3.96 -20.26
CA GLN A 218 -7.53 5.28 -20.77
C GLN A 218 -8.66 5.09 -21.81
N SER A 219 -9.86 5.56 -21.49
CA SER A 219 -10.93 5.62 -22.48
C SER A 219 -10.54 6.68 -23.50
N SER A 220 -10.25 6.27 -24.73
CA SER A 220 -10.27 7.22 -25.82
C SER A 220 -11.66 7.89 -25.85
N SER A 221 -11.72 9.17 -26.09
CA SER A 221 -12.95 9.95 -26.12
C SER A 221 -14.04 9.38 -27.07
N ALA A 222 -13.65 8.55 -28.03
CA ALA A 222 -14.55 7.81 -28.93
C ALA A 222 -15.18 6.57 -28.30
N ALA A 223 -14.59 5.97 -27.25
CA ALA A 223 -15.09 4.77 -26.60
C ALA A 223 -16.02 5.06 -25.40
N GLY A 224 -16.17 6.33 -25.01
CA GLY A 224 -16.88 6.73 -23.79
C GLY A 224 -18.39 6.50 -23.80
N ILE A 225 -18.98 6.08 -24.93
CA ILE A 225 -20.44 5.87 -25.06
C ILE A 225 -20.82 4.40 -24.85
N TYR A 226 -19.88 3.48 -25.00
CA TYR A 226 -20.15 2.05 -24.93
C TYR A 226 -19.43 1.41 -23.76
N THR A 227 -20.20 0.85 -22.84
CA THR A 227 -19.65 0.09 -21.70
C THR A 227 -19.46 -1.40 -22.03
N GLY A 228 -19.94 -1.88 -23.14
CA GLY A 228 -19.98 -3.21 -23.66
C GLY A 228 -19.08 -4.29 -23.05
N TYR A 229 -18.84 -5.35 -23.77
CA TYR A 229 -18.11 -6.55 -23.32
C TYR A 229 -16.74 -6.29 -22.65
N TYR A 230 -16.02 -5.25 -23.08
CA TYR A 230 -14.67 -4.98 -22.59
C TYR A 230 -14.61 -4.28 -21.22
N ASN A 231 -15.71 -3.72 -20.74
CA ASN A 231 -15.69 -2.87 -19.55
C ASN A 231 -15.41 -3.64 -18.24
N GLY A 232 -15.92 -4.87 -18.13
CA GLY A 232 -15.75 -5.69 -16.93
C GLY A 232 -14.40 -6.37 -16.81
N ASN A 233 -13.78 -6.76 -17.94
CA ASN A 233 -12.57 -7.56 -18.00
C ASN A 233 -11.34 -6.81 -18.54
N ALA A 234 -11.50 -5.60 -19.08
CA ALA A 234 -10.41 -4.74 -19.50
C ALA A 234 -9.72 -4.17 -18.26
N THR A 235 -8.68 -4.83 -17.79
CA THR A 235 -7.90 -4.40 -16.64
C THR A 235 -6.47 -4.13 -17.07
N LEU A 236 -5.84 -3.11 -16.46
CA LEU A 236 -4.41 -2.87 -16.61
C LEU A 236 -3.70 -3.20 -15.31
N LEU A 237 -2.54 -3.83 -15.45
CA LEU A 237 -1.64 -4.05 -14.33
C LEU A 237 -1.15 -2.68 -13.83
N ARG A 238 -1.28 -2.44 -12.52
CA ARG A 238 -0.86 -1.21 -11.86
C ARG A 238 0.21 -1.53 -10.82
N LEU A 239 1.32 -0.80 -10.89
CA LEU A 239 2.30 -0.78 -9.82
C LEU A 239 1.68 -0.06 -8.62
N ARG A 240 1.60 -0.72 -7.48
CA ARG A 240 1.07 -0.14 -6.23
C ARG A 240 2.18 0.42 -5.38
N THR A 241 3.04 -0.48 -4.90
CA THR A 241 4.17 -0.13 -4.07
C THR A 241 5.41 -0.86 -4.57
N ALA A 242 6.54 -0.24 -4.41
CA ALA A 242 7.84 -0.83 -4.68
C ALA A 242 8.86 -0.23 -3.72
N HIS A 243 9.71 -1.06 -3.15
CA HIS A 243 10.78 -0.62 -2.27
C HIS A 243 12.07 -1.31 -2.68
N ALA A 244 13.18 -0.61 -2.60
CA ALA A 244 14.49 -1.22 -2.58
C ALA A 244 15.43 -0.39 -1.70
N GLY A 245 16.25 -1.05 -0.92
CA GLY A 245 17.06 -0.34 0.05
C GLY A 245 18.11 -1.18 0.74
N LEU A 246 18.77 -0.51 1.65
CA LEU A 246 19.80 -1.03 2.53
C LEU A 246 19.36 -0.83 3.98
N GLU A 247 19.48 -1.88 4.78
CA GLU A 247 19.08 -1.89 6.17
C GLU A 247 20.27 -2.27 7.06
N TRP A 248 20.68 -1.35 7.90
CA TRP A 248 21.63 -1.53 9.02
C TRP A 248 20.85 -1.74 10.32
N ASP A 249 21.53 -1.98 11.42
CA ASP A 249 20.90 -2.28 12.72
C ASP A 249 19.90 -1.22 13.20
N HIS A 250 20.17 0.06 12.93
CA HIS A 250 19.35 1.19 13.39
C HIS A 250 18.99 2.17 12.28
N THR A 251 19.42 1.92 11.06
CA THR A 251 19.23 2.87 9.95
C THR A 251 18.81 2.12 8.71
N SER A 252 17.88 2.66 7.96
CA SER A 252 17.60 2.21 6.59
C SER A 252 17.66 3.38 5.63
N ALA A 253 18.16 3.12 4.43
CA ALA A 253 18.12 4.05 3.31
C ALA A 253 17.47 3.34 2.13
N TYR A 254 16.51 3.98 1.48
CA TYR A 254 15.68 3.31 0.47
C TYR A 254 15.20 4.30 -0.61
N PHE A 255 14.87 3.76 -1.75
CA PHE A 255 13.94 4.39 -2.68
C PHE A 255 12.66 3.55 -2.75
N SER A 256 11.54 4.22 -2.88
CA SER A 256 10.24 3.56 -2.87
C SER A 256 9.21 4.27 -3.76
N LEU A 257 8.19 3.54 -4.12
CA LEU A 257 6.90 4.05 -4.51
C LEU A 257 5.95 3.66 -3.39
N ASP A 258 5.57 4.60 -2.54
CA ASP A 258 4.70 4.30 -1.40
C ASP A 258 3.90 5.53 -0.94
N ARG A 259 3.06 5.34 0.06
CA ARG A 259 2.32 6.41 0.74
C ARG A 259 3.28 7.36 1.46
N PRO A 260 2.82 8.58 1.80
CA PRO A 260 3.63 9.51 2.57
C PRO A 260 4.07 8.93 3.93
N LEU A 261 5.32 9.19 4.33
CA LEU A 261 5.89 8.77 5.63
C LEU A 261 5.05 9.26 6.83
N PHE A 262 4.45 10.43 6.72
CA PHE A 262 3.62 11.04 7.75
C PHE A 262 2.17 10.52 7.78
N SER A 263 1.85 9.51 6.94
CA SER A 263 0.58 8.77 6.95
C SER A 263 0.86 7.27 6.89
N PRO A 264 1.52 6.69 7.92
CA PRO A 264 2.05 5.32 7.87
C PRO A 264 0.96 4.26 7.87
N ASP A 265 -0.18 4.55 8.46
CA ASP A 265 -1.27 3.62 8.67
C ASP A 265 -2.43 3.82 7.69
N SER A 266 -3.24 2.79 7.54
CA SER A 266 -4.51 2.81 6.80
C SER A 266 -5.56 1.99 7.54
N PRO A 267 -6.85 2.35 7.42
CA PRO A 267 -7.92 1.50 7.94
C PRO A 267 -7.94 0.13 7.27
N THR A 268 -8.49 -0.85 7.97
CA THR A 268 -8.53 -2.25 7.51
C THR A 268 -9.81 -2.53 6.73
N SER A 269 -9.68 -3.08 5.50
CA SER A 269 -10.79 -3.55 4.68
C SER A 269 -10.31 -4.59 3.67
N LEU A 270 -11.15 -5.59 3.36
CA LEU A 270 -10.99 -6.47 2.21
C LEU A 270 -11.84 -6.03 1.01
N ALA A 271 -12.83 -5.17 1.22
CA ALA A 271 -13.65 -4.63 0.14
C ALA A 271 -13.01 -3.41 -0.54
N ALA A 272 -11.94 -2.85 0.03
CA ALA A 272 -11.22 -1.68 -0.45
C ALA A 272 -9.70 -1.91 -0.37
N VAL A 273 -9.20 -2.82 -1.21
CA VAL A 273 -7.77 -3.17 -1.29
C VAL A 273 -7.07 -2.34 -2.35
N ALA A 274 -7.63 -2.25 -3.56
CA ALA A 274 -7.03 -1.52 -4.68
C ALA A 274 -6.98 0.00 -4.44
N MET A 275 -8.02 0.54 -3.82
CA MET A 275 -8.05 1.88 -3.28
C MET A 275 -8.24 1.77 -1.76
N PRO A 276 -7.31 2.26 -0.94
CA PRO A 276 -7.38 2.08 0.49
C PRO A 276 -8.68 2.60 1.10
N PRO A 277 -9.17 2.01 2.19
CA PRO A 277 -10.36 2.52 2.86
C PRO A 277 -10.17 3.98 3.27
N LEU A 278 -11.26 4.73 3.24
CA LEU A 278 -11.30 6.16 3.55
C LEU A 278 -10.39 7.03 2.65
N ALA A 279 -9.95 6.50 1.48
CA ALA A 279 -9.34 7.32 0.44
C ALA A 279 -10.26 8.50 0.10
N TRP A 280 -9.71 9.70 0.00
CA TRP A 280 -10.46 10.96 -0.23
C TRP A 280 -11.48 11.29 0.87
N SER A 281 -11.37 10.63 2.03
CA SER A 281 -12.17 10.85 3.23
C SER A 281 -11.29 10.85 4.46
N GLY A 282 -10.13 11.52 4.40
CA GLY A 282 -9.23 11.70 5.52
C GLY A 282 -8.02 10.78 5.57
N ASN A 283 -7.89 9.82 4.67
CA ASN A 283 -6.70 9.00 4.51
C ASN A 283 -5.80 9.59 3.40
N LEU A 284 -4.60 10.06 3.76
CA LEU A 284 -3.57 10.46 2.79
C LEU A 284 -2.83 9.19 2.34
N TRP A 285 -3.09 8.76 1.11
CA TRP A 285 -2.83 7.37 0.71
C TRP A 285 -2.09 7.19 -0.61
N THR A 286 -1.92 8.23 -1.40
CA THR A 286 -1.36 8.13 -2.76
C THR A 286 0.07 7.61 -2.73
N TRP A 287 0.39 6.77 -3.71
CA TRP A 287 1.74 6.24 -3.86
C TRP A 287 2.57 7.18 -4.71
N ASN A 288 3.64 7.70 -4.12
CA ASN A 288 4.54 8.65 -4.76
C ASN A 288 5.98 8.11 -4.73
N PRO A 289 6.80 8.36 -5.77
CA PRO A 289 8.22 8.05 -5.72
C PRO A 289 8.93 8.80 -4.59
N GLN A 290 9.74 8.09 -3.81
CA GLN A 290 10.42 8.63 -2.64
C GLN A 290 11.86 8.14 -2.57
N LEU A 291 12.74 8.97 -2.02
CA LEU A 291 14.10 8.60 -1.61
C LEU A 291 14.24 8.96 -0.13
N GLY A 292 14.32 7.97 0.74
CA GLY A 292 14.19 8.17 2.16
C GLY A 292 15.26 7.53 3.03
N VAL A 293 15.32 8.02 4.25
CA VAL A 293 16.15 7.47 5.34
C VAL A 293 15.30 7.37 6.61
N THR A 294 15.43 6.26 7.30
CA THR A 294 14.85 6.04 8.63
C THR A 294 15.98 5.75 9.61
N HIS A 295 15.93 6.34 10.79
CA HIS A 295 16.89 6.10 11.86
C HIS A 295 16.20 5.91 13.21
N ASP A 296 16.52 4.82 13.91
CA ASP A 296 15.94 4.46 15.21
C ASP A 296 16.92 4.72 16.33
N LEU A 297 16.54 5.59 17.25
CA LEU A 297 17.26 5.89 18.48
C LEU A 297 16.63 5.14 19.64
N SER A 298 17.35 4.18 20.22
CA SER A 298 16.88 3.46 21.42
C SER A 298 16.98 4.36 22.66
N PHE A 299 15.89 4.47 23.42
CA PHE A 299 15.89 5.18 24.69
C PHE A 299 14.98 4.46 25.71
N ALA A 300 15.23 4.68 27.00
CA ALA A 300 14.36 4.24 28.10
C ALA A 300 13.78 2.79 27.95
N GLY A 301 14.62 1.78 28.06
CA GLY A 301 14.19 0.37 28.09
C GLY A 301 13.84 -0.17 26.69
N SER A 302 12.56 -0.48 26.45
CA SER A 302 12.09 -1.06 25.19
C SER A 302 11.67 -0.01 24.15
N HIS A 303 11.59 1.28 24.52
CA HIS A 303 11.12 2.32 23.62
C HIS A 303 12.20 2.79 22.64
N SER A 304 11.77 3.26 21.47
CA SER A 304 12.65 3.92 20.50
C SER A 304 12.01 5.18 19.95
N LEU A 305 12.86 6.12 19.53
CA LEU A 305 12.48 7.29 18.77
C LEU A 305 12.88 7.06 17.32
N ARG A 306 11.89 7.03 16.43
CA ARG A 306 12.10 6.90 14.99
C ARG A 306 12.13 8.27 14.34
N LEU A 307 13.18 8.52 13.58
CA LEU A 307 13.36 9.72 12.76
C LEU A 307 13.30 9.30 11.30
N GLN A 308 12.42 9.92 10.53
CA GLN A 308 12.24 9.62 9.11
C GLN A 308 12.29 10.91 8.30
N ALA A 309 12.95 10.87 7.15
CA ALA A 309 12.98 11.96 6.18
C ALA A 309 13.05 11.39 4.77
N ALA A 310 12.33 12.00 3.83
CA ALA A 310 12.43 11.64 2.42
C ALA A 310 12.26 12.84 1.50
N LEU A 311 12.78 12.69 0.30
CA LEU A 311 12.44 13.49 -0.87
C LEU A 311 11.34 12.75 -1.62
N MET A 312 10.31 13.47 -2.07
CA MET A 312 9.14 12.91 -2.74
C MET A 312 8.86 13.62 -4.04
N ASP A 313 8.54 12.86 -5.10
CA ASP A 313 7.97 13.38 -6.33
C ASP A 313 6.45 13.23 -6.28
N VAL A 314 5.74 14.35 -6.08
CA VAL A 314 4.29 14.34 -5.83
C VAL A 314 3.54 14.42 -7.14
N GLY A 315 2.64 13.46 -7.37
CA GLY A 315 1.70 13.48 -8.49
C GLY A 315 0.71 14.63 -8.43
N ASP A 316 0.18 15.04 -9.58
CA ASP A 316 -0.91 16.00 -9.63
C ASP A 316 -2.20 15.41 -9.02
N ALA A 317 -2.99 16.26 -8.37
CA ALA A 317 -4.33 15.90 -7.92
C ALA A 317 -5.22 15.44 -9.09
N PRO A 318 -6.17 14.51 -8.90
CA PRO A 318 -7.02 14.00 -9.98
C PRO A 318 -7.80 15.09 -10.73
N VAL A 319 -8.13 16.19 -10.07
CA VAL A 319 -8.80 17.37 -10.67
C VAL A 319 -7.78 18.51 -10.75
N SER A 320 -6.72 18.30 -11.55
CA SER A 320 -5.73 19.33 -11.82
C SER A 320 -6.02 20.01 -13.15
N PRO A 321 -6.27 21.32 -13.15
CA PRO A 321 -6.48 22.08 -14.37
C PRO A 321 -5.21 22.12 -15.23
N VAL A 322 -5.35 21.83 -16.52
CA VAL A 322 -4.28 21.92 -17.51
C VAL A 322 -4.55 23.10 -18.43
N ALA A 323 -3.53 23.85 -18.80
CA ALA A 323 -3.69 24.96 -19.75
C ALA A 323 -4.20 24.44 -21.11
N ALA A 324 -5.24 25.05 -21.64
CA ALA A 324 -5.85 24.67 -22.92
C ALA A 324 -4.90 24.77 -24.14
N THR A 325 -3.77 25.45 -23.98
CA THR A 325 -2.74 25.59 -25.01
C THR A 325 -1.83 24.35 -25.16
N LEU A 326 -1.93 23.37 -24.23
CA LEU A 326 -1.19 22.12 -24.31
C LEU A 326 -2.04 21.05 -25.02
N THR A 327 -2.17 21.21 -26.34
CA THR A 327 -3.15 20.49 -27.15
C THR A 327 -2.64 19.21 -27.80
N ASP A 328 -1.34 18.91 -27.72
CA ASP A 328 -0.81 17.66 -28.26
C ASP A 328 -0.95 16.54 -27.23
N PRO A 329 -1.88 15.60 -27.42
CA PRO A 329 -2.11 14.50 -26.48
C PRO A 329 -0.97 13.47 -26.46
N SER A 330 -0.04 13.54 -27.42
CA SER A 330 1.14 12.66 -27.48
C SER A 330 2.26 13.11 -26.55
N ILE A 331 2.22 14.36 -26.07
CA ILE A 331 3.23 14.92 -25.17
C ILE A 331 2.75 14.74 -23.72
N LEU A 332 3.48 13.92 -22.97
CA LEU A 332 3.27 13.79 -21.54
C LEU A 332 3.67 15.09 -20.83
N GLN A 333 2.75 15.66 -20.08
CA GLN A 333 3.02 16.91 -19.38
C GLN A 333 3.62 16.62 -18.01
N PRO A 334 4.66 17.37 -17.58
CA PRO A 334 5.15 17.25 -16.21
C PRO A 334 4.09 17.68 -15.20
N THR A 335 4.12 17.10 -14.00
CA THR A 335 3.26 17.49 -12.87
C THR A 335 3.58 18.92 -12.40
N ALA A 336 2.74 19.50 -11.55
CA ALA A 336 3.02 20.82 -10.98
C ALA A 336 4.26 20.79 -10.07
N SER A 337 4.51 19.67 -9.40
CA SER A 337 5.74 19.44 -8.62
C SER A 337 6.96 19.40 -9.51
N GLU A 338 6.98 18.56 -10.57
CA GLU A 338 8.08 18.46 -11.53
C GLU A 338 8.39 19.80 -12.23
N ARG A 339 7.35 20.60 -12.58
CA ARG A 339 7.56 21.94 -13.15
C ARG A 339 8.24 22.89 -12.18
N SER A 340 8.07 22.71 -10.88
CA SER A 340 8.74 23.52 -9.87
C SER A 340 10.25 23.31 -9.85
N ARG A 341 10.72 22.15 -10.35
CA ARG A 341 12.11 21.65 -10.37
C ARG A 341 12.69 21.38 -8.98
N TRP A 342 11.85 21.25 -7.97
CA TRP A 342 12.23 20.90 -6.61
C TRP A 342 11.36 19.76 -6.11
N PRO A 343 11.94 18.71 -5.55
CA PRO A 343 11.17 17.64 -4.94
C PRO A 343 10.44 18.16 -3.70
N GLY A 344 9.36 17.50 -3.34
CA GLY A 344 8.77 17.63 -2.02
C GLY A 344 9.71 17.07 -0.95
N VAL A 345 9.60 17.57 0.25
CA VAL A 345 10.30 17.07 1.44
C VAL A 345 9.29 16.64 2.46
N GLU A 346 9.46 15.44 3.00
CA GLU A 346 8.65 14.94 4.09
C GLU A 346 9.51 14.48 5.26
N THR A 347 8.96 14.60 6.45
CA THR A 347 9.61 14.19 7.69
C THR A 347 8.58 13.62 8.66
N ARG A 348 9.01 12.67 9.49
CA ARG A 348 8.21 12.15 10.60
C ARG A 348 9.10 11.82 11.78
N ILE A 349 8.62 12.12 12.98
CA ILE A 349 9.23 11.74 14.24
C ILE A 349 8.20 10.93 15.01
N ALA A 350 8.54 9.71 15.43
CA ALA A 350 7.61 8.84 16.14
C ALA A 350 8.27 8.19 17.36
N VAL A 351 7.51 8.13 18.45
CA VAL A 351 7.85 7.31 19.61
C VAL A 351 7.21 5.96 19.44
N LEU A 352 8.02 4.89 19.46
CA LEU A 352 7.58 3.51 19.35
C LEU A 352 7.56 2.84 20.72
N GLY A 353 6.53 2.06 21.00
CA GLY A 353 6.36 1.32 22.26
C GLY A 353 7.26 0.10 22.39
N SER A 354 7.84 -0.37 21.29
CA SER A 354 8.91 -1.38 21.28
C SER A 354 9.95 -1.00 20.24
N LYS A 355 11.15 -1.58 20.40
CA LYS A 355 12.25 -1.29 19.47
C LYS A 355 11.89 -1.75 18.06
N GLN A 356 11.96 -0.82 17.11
CA GLN A 356 11.82 -1.06 15.67
C GLN A 356 10.47 -1.65 15.20
N ASP A 357 9.46 -1.73 16.08
CA ASP A 357 8.14 -2.30 15.75
C ASP A 357 7.09 -1.21 15.55
N GLU A 358 6.87 -0.80 14.29
CA GLU A 358 5.78 0.12 13.93
C GLU A 358 4.39 -0.54 14.00
N THR A 359 4.32 -1.87 14.07
CA THR A 359 3.03 -2.57 14.22
C THR A 359 2.52 -2.53 15.67
N GLY A 360 3.38 -2.09 16.59
CA GLY A 360 3.06 -1.89 18.00
C GLY A 360 2.45 -0.53 18.30
N ASN A 361 2.46 -0.18 19.60
CA ASN A 361 2.05 1.15 20.02
C ASN A 361 3.00 2.21 19.46
N HIS A 362 2.46 3.24 18.85
CA HIS A 362 3.25 4.40 18.45
C HIS A 362 2.44 5.70 18.50
N PHE A 363 3.17 6.80 18.59
CA PHE A 363 2.66 8.15 18.37
C PHE A 363 3.68 8.90 17.53
N GLY A 364 3.23 9.45 16.40
CA GLY A 364 4.04 10.17 15.44
C GLY A 364 3.51 11.59 15.16
N VAL A 365 4.42 12.47 14.79
CA VAL A 365 4.12 13.76 14.19
C VAL A 365 4.94 13.93 12.92
N GLY A 366 4.34 14.48 11.88
CA GLY A 366 4.97 14.62 10.58
C GLY A 366 4.75 15.97 9.94
N GLY A 367 5.56 16.27 8.94
CA GLY A 367 5.48 17.45 8.13
C GLY A 367 5.83 17.16 6.68
N TYR A 368 5.24 17.96 5.80
CA TYR A 368 5.46 17.92 4.36
C TYR A 368 5.53 19.31 3.81
N PHE A 369 6.38 19.53 2.80
CA PHE A 369 6.50 20.75 2.05
C PHE A 369 6.90 20.45 0.61
N ALA A 370 6.20 21.04 -0.38
CA ALA A 370 6.56 20.92 -1.79
C ALA A 370 6.18 22.18 -2.58
N PRO A 371 7.13 22.81 -3.29
CA PRO A 371 6.82 23.89 -4.22
C PRO A 371 6.13 23.34 -5.48
N HIS A 372 5.15 24.09 -5.99
CA HIS A 372 4.40 23.74 -7.20
C HIS A 372 4.40 24.89 -8.19
N LEU A 373 4.44 24.55 -9.48
CA LEU A 373 4.27 25.47 -10.59
C LEU A 373 3.20 24.94 -11.55
N THR A 374 2.07 25.61 -11.62
CA THR A 374 0.96 25.21 -12.50
C THR A 374 1.35 25.34 -13.98
N SER A 375 0.61 24.67 -14.87
CA SER A 375 0.81 24.75 -16.32
C SER A 375 0.59 26.15 -16.91
N PHE A 376 -0.10 27.03 -16.19
CA PHE A 376 -0.35 28.44 -16.57
C PHE A 376 0.52 29.45 -15.78
N GLY A 377 1.58 28.98 -15.11
CA GLY A 377 2.61 29.81 -14.46
C GLY A 377 2.32 30.25 -13.03
N GLY A 378 1.21 29.82 -12.44
CA GLY A 378 0.92 30.08 -11.02
C GLY A 378 1.83 29.25 -10.11
N ARG A 379 2.37 29.88 -9.05
CA ARG A 379 3.24 29.22 -8.06
C ARG A 379 2.55 29.18 -6.71
N PHE A 380 2.67 28.03 -6.02
CA PHE A 380 2.26 27.88 -4.64
C PHE A 380 3.10 26.81 -3.95
N ASP A 381 3.13 26.86 -2.64
CA ASP A 381 3.82 25.89 -1.80
C ASP A 381 2.79 25.06 -1.06
N SER A 382 2.75 23.75 -1.36
CA SER A 382 1.97 22.78 -0.59
C SER A 382 2.68 22.48 0.72
N TRP A 383 1.89 22.28 1.77
CA TRP A 383 2.41 21.87 3.07
C TRP A 383 1.39 21.05 3.84
N ALA A 384 1.86 20.18 4.74
CA ALA A 384 1.05 19.49 5.73
C ALA A 384 1.75 19.41 7.07
N ALA A 385 0.95 19.44 8.14
CA ALA A 385 1.31 19.00 9.47
C ALA A 385 0.38 17.84 9.84
N THR A 386 0.93 16.74 10.37
CA THR A 386 0.20 15.52 10.67
C THR A 386 0.49 15.03 12.08
N ALA A 387 -0.44 14.25 12.61
CA ALA A 387 -0.25 13.46 13.82
C ALA A 387 -0.90 12.09 13.61
N ASP A 388 -0.18 11.03 13.96
CA ASP A 388 -0.63 9.65 13.85
C ASP A 388 -0.43 8.88 15.15
N THR A 389 -1.26 7.88 15.36
CA THR A 389 -1.14 7.01 16.54
C THR A 389 -1.73 5.65 16.30
N ARG A 390 -1.11 4.64 16.91
CA ARG A 390 -1.65 3.30 17.09
C ARG A 390 -1.49 2.88 18.53
N LEU A 391 -2.57 2.43 19.15
CA LEU A 391 -2.62 2.02 20.53
C LEU A 391 -3.27 0.64 20.63
N ARG A 392 -2.54 -0.32 21.18
CA ARG A 392 -3.12 -1.61 21.60
C ARG A 392 -3.80 -1.42 22.93
N LEU A 393 -5.10 -1.68 22.95
CA LEU A 393 -5.97 -1.53 24.10
C LEU A 393 -6.24 -2.91 24.75
N PRO A 394 -6.75 -2.96 25.99
CA PRO A 394 -7.23 -4.21 26.58
C PRO A 394 -8.30 -4.90 25.71
N ALA A 395 -8.55 -6.18 25.96
CA ALA A 395 -9.55 -7.01 25.25
C ALA A 395 -9.27 -7.16 23.74
N HIS A 396 -7.98 -7.25 23.34
CA HIS A 396 -7.54 -7.43 21.95
C HIS A 396 -8.03 -6.33 21.00
N MET A 397 -8.32 -5.16 21.53
CA MET A 397 -8.67 -3.99 20.75
C MET A 397 -7.42 -3.21 20.30
N GLU A 398 -7.52 -2.54 19.16
CA GLU A 398 -6.52 -1.63 18.62
C GLU A 398 -7.21 -0.36 18.14
N PHE A 399 -6.72 0.78 18.60
CA PHE A 399 -7.11 2.10 18.09
C PHE A 399 -6.01 2.64 17.19
N THR A 400 -6.38 3.07 15.99
CA THR A 400 -5.45 3.70 15.04
C THR A 400 -6.10 4.96 14.50
N ALA A 401 -5.32 6.05 14.39
CA ALA A 401 -5.80 7.32 13.88
C ALA A 401 -4.68 8.11 13.18
N ASN A 402 -5.08 8.92 12.22
CA ASN A 402 -4.23 9.92 11.58
C ASN A 402 -5.04 11.21 11.41
N PHE A 403 -4.43 12.35 11.70
CA PHE A 403 -4.99 13.67 11.49
C PHE A 403 -4.01 14.51 10.67
N TYR A 404 -4.53 15.39 9.81
CA TYR A 404 -3.72 16.34 9.05
C TYR A 404 -4.39 17.69 8.91
N ARG A 405 -3.54 18.71 8.72
CA ARG A 405 -3.90 20.07 8.36
C ARG A 405 -2.87 20.56 7.34
N GLY A 406 -3.32 21.14 6.23
CA GLY A 406 -2.39 21.60 5.21
C GLY A 406 -3.01 22.45 4.12
N LEU A 407 -2.28 22.59 3.02
CA LEU A 407 -2.63 23.33 1.81
C LEU A 407 -2.15 22.57 0.58
N GLY A 408 -3.02 22.38 -0.41
CA GLY A 408 -2.67 21.73 -1.66
C GLY A 408 -2.35 20.25 -1.48
N LEU A 409 -3.26 19.47 -0.85
CA LEU A 409 -3.04 18.07 -0.50
C LEU A 409 -3.71 17.07 -1.45
N GLY A 410 -4.22 17.52 -2.59
CA GLY A 410 -4.92 16.67 -3.56
C GLY A 410 -4.02 15.60 -4.17
N GLY A 411 -2.77 15.90 -4.45
CA GLY A 411 -1.77 14.93 -4.91
C GLY A 411 -1.43 13.85 -3.87
N LEU A 412 -1.75 14.08 -2.59
CA LEU A 412 -1.51 13.16 -1.47
C LEU A 412 -2.76 12.37 -1.05
N GLY A 413 -3.93 12.63 -1.68
CA GLY A 413 -5.18 11.96 -1.36
C GLY A 413 -6.13 12.74 -0.45
N GLY A 414 -5.86 14.04 -0.22
CA GLY A 414 -6.73 15.02 0.45
C GLY A 414 -7.30 16.05 -0.53
N GLY A 415 -7.59 17.26 -0.01
CA GLY A 415 -7.97 18.41 -0.82
C GLY A 415 -9.26 18.25 -1.61
N ALA A 416 -10.12 17.31 -1.23
CA ALA A 416 -11.31 16.95 -1.99
C ALA A 416 -10.99 16.79 -3.50
N TYR A 417 -9.95 16.04 -3.83
CA TYR A 417 -9.42 15.76 -5.19
C TYR A 417 -8.66 16.91 -5.87
N LYS A 418 -8.36 18.00 -5.16
CA LYS A 418 -7.76 19.21 -5.75
C LYS A 418 -6.64 19.77 -4.88
N ASP A 419 -5.58 20.29 -5.51
CA ASP A 419 -4.56 21.11 -4.85
C ASP A 419 -4.97 22.57 -4.85
N PHE A 420 -5.58 23.01 -5.96
CA PHE A 420 -5.99 24.38 -6.16
C PHE A 420 -7.22 24.46 -7.06
N VAL A 421 -7.86 25.60 -7.07
CA VAL A 421 -8.92 25.97 -8.01
C VAL A 421 -8.53 27.20 -8.81
N TYR A 422 -9.12 27.36 -9.98
CA TYR A 422 -8.87 28.49 -10.85
C TYR A 422 -10.14 28.97 -11.54
N ARG A 423 -10.11 30.20 -12.02
CA ARG A 423 -11.09 30.75 -12.95
C ARG A 423 -10.40 31.69 -13.93
N THR A 424 -11.02 31.87 -15.08
CA THR A 424 -10.69 32.90 -16.05
C THR A 424 -11.77 33.96 -16.04
N ASP A 425 -11.42 35.24 -16.07
CA ASP A 425 -12.41 36.29 -16.27
C ASP A 425 -12.74 36.41 -17.77
N PRO A 426 -14.00 36.62 -18.15
CA PRO A 426 -14.38 36.87 -19.53
C PRO A 426 -13.59 38.04 -20.13
N GLY A 427 -12.88 37.77 -21.25
CA GLY A 427 -12.08 38.79 -21.95
C GLY A 427 -10.67 39.01 -21.39
N SER A 428 -10.24 38.25 -20.39
CA SER A 428 -8.88 38.25 -19.84
C SER A 428 -8.08 37.05 -20.33
N THR A 429 -6.78 37.25 -20.55
CA THR A 429 -5.82 36.16 -20.78
C THR A 429 -5.21 35.62 -19.51
N GLY A 430 -5.57 36.21 -18.35
CA GLY A 430 -5.05 35.84 -17.05
C GLY A 430 -5.92 34.78 -16.35
N TYR A 431 -5.26 34.01 -15.48
CA TYR A 431 -5.88 33.04 -14.60
C TYR A 431 -5.82 33.53 -13.17
N TYR A 432 -6.96 33.52 -12.47
CA TYR A 432 -7.00 33.65 -11.02
C TYR A 432 -7.01 32.24 -10.43
N PHE A 433 -6.06 31.90 -9.60
CA PHE A 433 -6.04 30.61 -8.93
C PHE A 433 -5.87 30.78 -7.42
N ARG A 434 -6.31 29.78 -6.70
CA ARG A 434 -6.19 29.71 -5.26
C ARG A 434 -5.84 28.29 -4.83
N PRO A 435 -4.71 28.04 -4.17
CA PRO A 435 -4.46 26.79 -3.46
C PRO A 435 -5.47 26.62 -2.34
N LEU A 436 -5.89 25.39 -2.09
CA LEU A 436 -6.95 25.09 -1.14
C LEU A 436 -6.37 24.64 0.20
N GLU A 437 -6.81 25.28 1.25
CA GLU A 437 -6.57 24.83 2.61
C GLU A 437 -7.49 23.63 2.93
N ASP A 438 -6.91 22.66 3.63
CA ASP A 438 -7.56 21.41 3.94
C ASP A 438 -7.26 20.94 5.36
N ALA A 439 -8.22 20.26 5.97
CA ALA A 439 -8.07 19.58 7.24
C ALA A 439 -8.87 18.29 7.22
N GLY A 440 -8.24 17.21 7.61
CA GLY A 440 -8.88 15.90 7.60
C GLY A 440 -8.21 14.91 8.52
N GLY A 441 -8.66 13.68 8.42
CA GLY A 441 -8.13 12.59 9.21
C GLY A 441 -9.11 11.45 9.31
N TRP A 442 -8.63 10.38 9.87
CA TRP A 442 -9.43 9.19 10.12
C TRP A 442 -9.07 8.54 11.45
N ALA A 443 -9.99 7.74 11.97
CA ALA A 443 -9.78 6.90 13.14
C ALA A 443 -10.46 5.55 12.93
N GLN A 444 -9.85 4.49 13.46
CA GLN A 444 -10.35 3.12 13.44
C GLN A 444 -10.26 2.50 14.83
N LEU A 445 -11.29 1.78 15.20
CA LEU A 445 -11.27 0.81 16.28
C LEU A 445 -11.38 -0.58 15.68
N LYS A 446 -10.39 -1.43 15.98
CA LYS A 446 -10.32 -2.83 15.59
C LYS A 446 -10.45 -3.70 16.83
N GLU A 447 -11.19 -4.78 16.74
CA GLU A 447 -11.28 -5.81 17.77
C GLU A 447 -11.04 -7.19 17.16
N LYS A 448 -10.10 -7.93 17.72
CA LYS A 448 -9.82 -9.32 17.35
C LYS A 448 -10.43 -10.24 18.42
N PHE A 449 -11.61 -10.76 18.16
CA PHE A 449 -12.26 -11.71 19.08
C PHE A 449 -11.47 -12.99 19.23
N ASN A 450 -10.87 -13.46 18.15
CA ASN A 450 -9.97 -14.61 18.08
C ASN A 450 -9.12 -14.52 16.81
N GLU A 451 -8.30 -15.51 16.55
CA GLU A 451 -7.42 -15.55 15.36
C GLU A 451 -8.18 -15.55 14.02
N ARG A 452 -9.48 -15.91 14.03
CA ARG A 452 -10.31 -16.07 12.84
C ARG A 452 -11.30 -14.95 12.62
N LEU A 453 -11.65 -14.19 13.66
CA LEU A 453 -12.72 -13.19 13.60
C LEU A 453 -12.22 -11.83 14.07
N GLU A 454 -12.29 -10.86 13.16
CA GLU A 454 -11.92 -9.47 13.38
C GLU A 454 -13.09 -8.54 13.02
N LEU A 455 -13.35 -7.56 13.86
CA LEU A 455 -14.28 -6.45 13.60
C LEU A 455 -13.51 -5.16 13.48
N ASN A 456 -13.92 -4.33 12.55
CA ASN A 456 -13.37 -2.99 12.34
C ASN A 456 -14.50 -1.99 12.20
N ALA A 457 -14.36 -0.85 12.88
CA ALA A 457 -15.21 0.32 12.69
C ALA A 457 -14.30 1.54 12.48
N ALA A 458 -14.52 2.30 11.41
CA ALA A 458 -13.71 3.46 11.11
C ALA A 458 -14.56 4.64 10.61
N PHE A 459 -14.05 5.83 10.84
CA PHE A 459 -14.59 7.09 10.35
C PHE A 459 -13.45 7.93 9.77
N GLY A 460 -13.73 8.63 8.68
CA GLY A 460 -12.79 9.57 8.09
C GLY A 460 -13.49 10.76 7.48
N ILE A 461 -12.78 11.88 7.41
CA ILE A 461 -13.25 13.14 6.87
C ILE A 461 -12.10 13.87 6.16
N ASP A 462 -12.38 14.35 4.96
CA ASP A 462 -11.58 15.29 4.20
C ASP A 462 -12.40 16.57 3.99
N ASN A 463 -11.86 17.73 4.36
CA ASN A 463 -12.63 18.97 4.41
C ASN A 463 -11.80 20.17 3.96
N VAL A 464 -11.96 20.52 2.69
CA VAL A 464 -11.49 21.77 2.11
C VAL A 464 -12.32 22.93 2.65
N PHE A 465 -11.71 24.06 2.89
CA PHE A 465 -12.43 25.23 3.35
C PHE A 465 -13.36 25.79 2.28
N ALA A 466 -14.64 25.48 2.42
CA ALA A 466 -15.69 25.86 1.45
C ALA A 466 -15.69 27.36 1.11
N LYS A 467 -15.26 28.24 2.03
CA LYS A 467 -15.12 29.70 1.78
C LYS A 467 -14.14 30.01 0.64
N GLU A 468 -13.12 29.16 0.46
CA GLU A 468 -12.08 29.33 -0.57
C GLU A 468 -12.51 28.77 -1.91
N LEU A 469 -13.29 27.69 -1.90
CA LEU A 469 -13.81 27.03 -3.08
C LEU A 469 -15.00 27.80 -3.73
N ARG A 470 -15.91 28.35 -2.92
CA ARG A 470 -17.15 29.02 -3.41
C ARG A 470 -16.95 30.06 -4.52
N PRO A 471 -15.92 30.96 -4.44
CA PRO A 471 -15.71 31.94 -5.52
C PRO A 471 -15.29 31.34 -6.86
N TYR A 472 -14.90 30.07 -6.88
CA TYR A 472 -14.44 29.32 -8.04
C TYR A 472 -15.42 28.20 -8.44
N ALA A 473 -16.58 28.14 -7.81
CA ALA A 473 -17.58 27.11 -8.09
C ALA A 473 -18.11 27.19 -9.53
N VAL A 474 -18.25 26.04 -10.17
CA VAL A 474 -18.74 25.90 -11.54
C VAL A 474 -20.04 25.11 -11.51
N PRO A 475 -21.22 25.75 -11.69
CA PRO A 475 -22.53 25.10 -11.51
C PRO A 475 -22.76 23.85 -12.34
N ALA A 476 -22.17 23.77 -13.54
CA ALA A 476 -22.33 22.63 -14.47
C ALA A 476 -21.18 21.63 -14.43
N ALA A 477 -20.26 21.76 -13.45
CA ALA A 477 -19.08 20.88 -13.37
C ALA A 477 -19.43 19.50 -12.80
N GLY A 478 -18.56 18.52 -13.09
CA GLY A 478 -18.63 17.17 -12.54
C GLY A 478 -18.48 17.13 -11.02
N ALA A 479 -18.70 15.95 -10.45
CA ALA A 479 -18.84 15.70 -9.01
C ALA A 479 -17.66 16.23 -8.16
N TYR A 480 -16.43 16.14 -8.65
CA TYR A 480 -15.24 16.48 -7.86
C TYR A 480 -14.94 17.98 -7.78
N GLN A 481 -15.28 18.75 -8.84
CA GLN A 481 -14.83 20.14 -8.97
C GLN A 481 -15.40 21.05 -7.87
N ASN A 482 -16.65 20.82 -7.49
CA ASN A 482 -17.33 21.58 -6.44
C ASN A 482 -17.35 20.89 -5.07
N LEU A 483 -16.73 19.71 -4.96
CA LEU A 483 -16.65 18.95 -3.71
C LEU A 483 -15.80 19.72 -2.70
N ALA A 484 -16.35 19.98 -1.52
CA ALA A 484 -15.64 20.65 -0.42
C ALA A 484 -15.37 19.73 0.75
N ARG A 485 -16.26 18.76 0.99
CA ARG A 485 -16.09 17.83 2.10
C ARG A 485 -16.59 16.45 1.69
N ASN A 486 -15.83 15.45 2.07
CA ASN A 486 -16.21 14.06 1.93
C ASN A 486 -15.97 13.36 3.26
N HIS A 487 -16.96 12.66 3.79
CA HIS A 487 -16.78 11.85 4.97
C HIS A 487 -17.42 10.49 4.80
N THR A 488 -16.81 9.51 5.45
CA THR A 488 -17.19 8.12 5.32
C THR A 488 -17.17 7.42 6.67
N TYR A 489 -18.26 6.71 6.97
CA TYR A 489 -18.32 5.73 8.04
C TYR A 489 -18.20 4.35 7.43
N THR A 490 -17.40 3.48 8.02
CA THR A 490 -17.27 2.09 7.57
C THR A 490 -17.22 1.14 8.75
N GLY A 491 -17.85 -0.01 8.59
CA GLY A 491 -17.75 -1.12 9.51
C GLY A 491 -17.65 -2.42 8.75
N ASN A 492 -16.73 -3.30 9.14
CA ASN A 492 -16.60 -4.60 8.51
C ASN A 492 -16.31 -5.71 9.52
N VAL A 493 -16.66 -6.91 9.10
CA VAL A 493 -16.32 -8.18 9.73
C VAL A 493 -15.40 -8.92 8.78
N ILE A 494 -14.25 -9.38 9.28
CA ILE A 494 -13.33 -10.23 8.52
C ILE A 494 -13.28 -11.59 9.22
N TYR A 495 -13.58 -12.64 8.46
CA TYR A 495 -13.52 -14.02 8.91
C TYR A 495 -12.49 -14.82 8.13
N SER A 496 -11.50 -15.36 8.85
CA SER A 496 -10.37 -16.12 8.29
C SER A 496 -10.44 -17.58 8.79
N PRO A 497 -11.22 -18.47 8.13
CA PRO A 497 -11.34 -19.86 8.57
C PRO A 497 -10.00 -20.61 8.52
N SER A 498 -9.07 -20.17 7.70
CA SER A 498 -7.69 -20.69 7.59
C SER A 498 -6.71 -19.56 7.27
N ALA A 499 -5.42 -19.86 7.28
CA ALA A 499 -4.36 -18.92 6.88
C ALA A 499 -4.49 -18.44 5.42
N TYR A 500 -5.21 -19.17 4.57
CA TYR A 500 -5.33 -18.92 3.14
C TYR A 500 -6.65 -18.27 2.73
N LEU A 501 -7.73 -18.52 3.47
CA LEU A 501 -9.08 -18.08 3.11
C LEU A 501 -9.51 -16.90 3.95
N LEU A 502 -10.06 -15.89 3.30
CA LEU A 502 -10.53 -14.65 3.91
C LEU A 502 -11.92 -14.33 3.36
N PHE A 503 -12.85 -13.99 4.24
CA PHE A 503 -14.18 -13.50 3.87
C PHE A 503 -14.45 -12.20 4.60
N SER A 504 -15.16 -11.28 3.98
CA SER A 504 -15.56 -10.03 4.63
C SER A 504 -16.94 -9.59 4.18
N LEU A 505 -17.67 -9.05 5.14
CA LEU A 505 -18.88 -8.23 4.91
C LEU A 505 -18.55 -6.83 5.41
N GLU A 506 -18.75 -5.83 4.55
CA GLU A 506 -18.50 -4.42 4.85
C GLU A 506 -19.73 -3.58 4.56
N TYR A 507 -20.06 -2.68 5.49
CA TYR A 507 -20.99 -1.58 5.27
C TYR A 507 -20.21 -0.27 5.26
N ARG A 508 -20.52 0.59 4.28
CA ARG A 508 -19.94 1.93 4.16
C ARG A 508 -21.04 2.94 3.86
N HIS A 509 -20.99 4.08 4.54
CA HIS A 509 -21.82 5.24 4.25
C HIS A 509 -20.92 6.39 3.81
N LEU A 510 -21.15 6.87 2.59
CA LEU A 510 -20.48 8.01 2.00
C LEU A 510 -21.40 9.22 2.10
N ASP A 511 -20.87 10.38 2.49
CA ASP A 511 -21.59 11.67 2.44
C ASP A 511 -20.66 12.74 1.85
N SER A 512 -21.03 13.23 0.68
CA SER A 512 -20.25 14.14 -0.15
C SER A 512 -20.94 15.49 -0.23
N PHE A 513 -20.29 16.53 0.30
CA PHE A 513 -20.79 17.89 0.33
C PHE A 513 -20.16 18.73 -0.78
N SER A 514 -21.00 19.23 -1.69
CA SER A 514 -20.64 20.19 -2.75
C SER A 514 -20.94 21.62 -2.29
N VAL A 515 -20.13 22.60 -2.74
CA VAL A 515 -20.43 24.02 -2.54
C VAL A 515 -21.58 24.53 -3.42
N VAL A 516 -21.99 23.72 -4.39
CA VAL A 516 -23.14 23.95 -5.30
C VAL A 516 -24.10 22.78 -5.17
N GLY A 517 -25.35 23.07 -4.78
CA GLY A 517 -26.37 22.05 -4.60
C GLY A 517 -26.40 21.36 -3.23
N PRO A 518 -27.25 20.36 -3.04
CA PRO A 518 -27.37 19.62 -1.80
C PRO A 518 -26.21 18.62 -1.62
N SER A 519 -25.96 18.22 -0.37
CA SER A 519 -25.10 17.06 -0.10
C SER A 519 -25.71 15.78 -0.67
N THR A 520 -24.86 14.85 -1.05
CA THR A 520 -25.24 13.55 -1.61
C THR A 520 -24.69 12.43 -0.74
N GLY A 521 -25.58 11.53 -0.30
CA GLY A 521 -25.19 10.36 0.46
C GLY A 521 -25.46 9.05 -0.29
N ALA A 522 -24.62 8.03 -0.08
CA ALA A 522 -24.79 6.69 -0.61
C ALA A 522 -24.39 5.64 0.43
N ASN A 523 -25.15 4.55 0.51
CA ASN A 523 -24.75 3.37 1.27
C ASN A 523 -24.15 2.34 0.32
N VAL A 524 -23.09 1.69 0.76
CA VAL A 524 -22.38 0.64 0.05
C VAL A 524 -22.32 -0.60 0.91
N ILE A 525 -22.72 -1.74 0.36
CA ILE A 525 -22.53 -3.04 0.97
C ILE A 525 -21.47 -3.77 0.14
N GLY A 526 -20.36 -4.12 0.76
CA GLY A 526 -19.25 -4.85 0.15
C GLY A 526 -19.19 -6.28 0.68
N LEU A 527 -18.98 -7.23 -0.23
CA LEU A 527 -18.66 -8.62 0.08
C LEU A 527 -17.28 -8.92 -0.50
N ALA A 528 -16.42 -9.56 0.27
CA ALA A 528 -15.13 -9.97 -0.23
C ALA A 528 -14.85 -11.45 0.10
N ALA A 529 -14.28 -12.17 -0.87
CA ALA A 529 -13.76 -13.51 -0.69
C ALA A 529 -12.34 -13.56 -1.27
N GLY A 530 -11.37 -13.91 -0.43
CA GLY A 530 -9.95 -13.88 -0.77
C GLY A 530 -9.26 -15.21 -0.56
N TYR A 531 -8.31 -15.52 -1.45
CA TYR A 531 -7.34 -16.60 -1.28
C TYR A 531 -5.94 -15.99 -1.24
N LYS A 532 -5.26 -16.18 -0.10
CA LYS A 532 -3.90 -15.69 0.15
C LYS A 532 -2.89 -16.83 -0.05
N PHE A 533 -1.77 -16.56 -0.69
CA PHE A 533 -0.67 -17.51 -0.90
C PHE A 533 0.69 -16.83 -0.75
#